data_36678922b7ca7bf673240ec74e105550
#
_entry.id   36678922b7ca7bf673240ec74e105550
#
_cell.length_a   1.000
_cell.length_b   1.000
_cell.length_c   1.000
_cell.angle_alpha   90.00
_cell.angle_beta   90.00
_cell.angle_gamma   90.00
#
_symmetry.space_group_name_H-M   'P 1'
#
loop_
_entity.id
_entity.type
_entity.pdbx_description
1 polymer ?
#
loop_
_entity_poly.entity_id
_entity_poly.type
_entity_poly.pdbx_seq_one_letter_code
_entity_poly.pdbx_strand_id
1 'polypeptide(L)'
;MTRSWLTWRRNLSPTAYDDPFESGSAAYRLASELGADAQFTAAIRARWESSIGGGREIVFPYLGKQGDGVTRSFSVLDVAEANDTLIRAFAQIAGSEIPGTGIRLVSASATLQVEDGHRKFAEQEADLNRQARFHADDAKVKMACLTTIRDLFLHDSASAALWWSEGKPERLLELATHRDKFSTVVNVLDGTASNRAEADQTSELISVFLADLAPHHREHLLDQLARVFTSYDRLDLVDKLRPAS
;
A
#
# COMPACT_ATOMS: atom_id res chain seq x y z
N MET A 1 74.62 -59.31 12.80
CA MET A 1 73.38 -59.61 13.54
C MET A 1 72.75 -58.25 13.94
N THR A 2 71.87 -57.71 13.17
CA THR A 2 71.21 -56.42 13.39
C THR A 2 69.75 -56.67 13.49
N ARG A 3 69.18 -56.50 14.70
CA ARG A 3 67.72 -56.61 14.98
C ARG A 3 67.02 -55.32 14.58
N SER A 4 66.21 -55.39 13.56
CA SER A 4 65.25 -54.37 13.17
C SER A 4 64.06 -54.31 14.14
N TRP A 5 63.86 -53.15 14.77
CA TRP A 5 62.69 -52.86 15.57
C TRP A 5 61.64 -52.18 14.69
N LEU A 6 60.68 -52.98 14.24
CA LEU A 6 59.44 -52.47 13.60
C LEU A 6 58.54 -51.88 14.68
N THR A 7 58.57 -50.57 14.77
CA THR A 7 57.59 -49.81 15.56
C THR A 7 56.23 -49.81 14.87
N TRP A 8 55.30 -50.55 15.39
CA TRP A 8 53.88 -50.46 15.06
C TRP A 8 53.35 -49.09 15.53
N ARG A 9 53.25 -48.11 14.62
CA ARG A 9 52.38 -46.95 14.83
C ARG A 9 50.94 -47.42 14.57
N ARG A 10 50.19 -47.66 15.62
CA ARG A 10 48.72 -47.63 15.54
C ARG A 10 48.34 -46.28 15.07
N ASN A 11 47.89 -46.16 13.84
CA ASN A 11 47.06 -45.04 13.40
C ASN A 11 45.73 -45.13 14.18
N LEU A 12 45.67 -44.42 15.31
CA LEU A 12 44.42 -44.06 15.91
C LEU A 12 43.85 -43.01 14.94
N SER A 13 42.96 -43.41 14.09
CA SER A 13 42.01 -42.51 13.42
C SER A 13 41.44 -41.63 14.51
N PRO A 14 41.47 -40.30 14.40
CA PRO A 14 40.74 -39.47 15.33
C PRO A 14 39.29 -39.95 15.26
N THR A 15 38.78 -40.47 16.36
CA THR A 15 37.32 -40.67 16.54
C THR A 15 36.69 -39.38 16.11
N ALA A 16 35.94 -39.42 15.02
CA ALA A 16 35.08 -38.31 14.63
C ALA A 16 34.29 -38.01 15.91
N TYR A 17 34.56 -36.90 16.51
CA TYR A 17 33.69 -36.35 17.53
C TYR A 17 32.40 -36.11 16.77
N ASP A 18 31.43 -36.97 16.99
CA ASP A 18 30.05 -36.73 16.48
C ASP A 18 29.66 -35.39 17.06
N ASP A 19 29.72 -34.35 16.23
CA ASP A 19 29.25 -33.02 16.64
C ASP A 19 27.78 -33.20 16.95
N PRO A 20 27.34 -33.06 18.23
CA PRO A 20 25.96 -33.28 18.62
C PRO A 20 24.99 -32.30 17.97
N PHE A 21 25.55 -31.37 17.19
CA PHE A 21 24.78 -30.33 16.52
C PHE A 21 24.59 -30.64 15.04
N GLU A 22 23.34 -30.61 14.64
CA GLU A 22 22.98 -30.60 13.23
C GLU A 22 22.99 -29.16 12.70
N SER A 23 23.29 -29.00 11.42
CA SER A 23 23.25 -27.71 10.75
C SER A 23 22.67 -27.83 9.34
N GLY A 24 22.11 -26.73 8.85
CA GLY A 24 21.55 -26.73 7.51
C GLY A 24 21.23 -25.32 7.00
N SER A 25 20.81 -25.27 5.75
CA SER A 25 20.28 -24.07 5.12
C SER A 25 19.04 -24.37 4.29
N ALA A 26 18.16 -23.39 4.18
CA ALA A 26 16.98 -23.46 3.32
C ALA A 26 16.65 -22.07 2.77
N ALA A 27 16.02 -22.03 1.60
CA ALA A 27 15.49 -20.81 1.02
C ALA A 27 13.96 -20.75 1.22
N TYR A 28 13.46 -19.58 1.60
CA TYR A 28 12.06 -19.33 1.80
C TYR A 28 11.62 -18.05 1.09
N ARG A 29 10.37 -18.07 0.61
CA ARG A 29 9.68 -16.84 0.22
C ARG A 29 8.92 -16.34 1.43
N LEU A 30 9.20 -15.11 1.84
CA LEU A 30 8.56 -14.46 2.99
C LEU A 30 7.70 -13.31 2.48
N ALA A 31 6.50 -13.17 3.07
CA ALA A 31 5.58 -12.11 2.71
C ALA A 31 6.13 -10.74 3.09
N SER A 32 5.84 -9.72 2.28
CA SER A 32 6.01 -8.31 2.61
C SER A 32 4.66 -7.68 3.00
N GLU A 33 4.63 -6.38 3.22
CA GLU A 33 3.39 -5.62 3.38
C GLU A 33 2.43 -5.73 2.18
N LEU A 34 2.96 -5.98 0.97
CA LEU A 34 2.19 -6.21 -0.26
C LEU A 34 1.78 -7.69 -0.45
N GLY A 35 2.05 -8.55 0.53
CA GLY A 35 1.64 -9.95 0.53
C GLY A 35 2.33 -10.78 -0.56
N ALA A 36 1.52 -11.41 -1.42
CA ALA A 36 2.02 -12.29 -2.48
C ALA A 36 2.56 -11.56 -3.71
N ASP A 37 2.17 -10.29 -3.91
CA ASP A 37 2.52 -9.52 -5.11
C ASP A 37 3.98 -9.04 -5.07
N ALA A 38 4.52 -8.85 -3.86
CA ALA A 38 5.94 -8.56 -3.67
C ALA A 38 6.47 -9.32 -2.44
N GLN A 39 7.49 -10.15 -2.62
CA GLN A 39 8.01 -11.05 -1.60
C GLN A 39 9.52 -10.91 -1.43
N PHE A 40 10.00 -11.21 -0.22
CA PHE A 40 11.40 -11.43 0.06
C PHE A 40 11.79 -12.88 -0.23
N THR A 41 12.99 -13.08 -0.72
CA THR A 41 13.65 -14.38 -0.74
C THR A 41 14.65 -14.41 0.42
N ALA A 42 14.43 -15.31 1.39
CA ALA A 42 15.28 -15.48 2.56
C ALA A 42 16.16 -16.71 2.42
N ALA A 43 17.48 -16.55 2.56
CA ALA A 43 18.39 -17.64 2.78
C ALA A 43 18.60 -17.81 4.30
N ILE A 44 17.99 -18.84 4.87
CA ILE A 44 18.03 -19.13 6.32
C ILE A 44 19.09 -20.20 6.57
N ARG A 45 19.95 -19.96 7.54
CA ARG A 45 20.92 -20.92 8.07
C ARG A 45 20.66 -21.14 9.54
N ALA A 46 20.68 -22.39 9.99
CA ALA A 46 20.45 -22.73 11.38
C ALA A 46 21.38 -23.85 11.86
N ARG A 47 21.64 -23.87 13.16
CA ARG A 47 22.31 -24.94 13.89
C ARG A 47 21.43 -25.29 15.07
N TRP A 48 21.20 -26.59 15.27
CA TRP A 48 20.31 -27.10 16.32
C TRP A 48 20.85 -28.37 16.93
N GLU A 49 20.37 -28.67 18.13
CA GLU A 49 20.59 -29.90 18.88
C GLU A 49 19.28 -30.67 18.91
N SER A 50 19.30 -31.92 18.51
CA SER A 50 18.14 -32.82 18.52
C SER A 50 18.47 -34.11 19.23
N SER A 51 17.65 -34.50 20.19
CA SER A 51 17.77 -35.79 20.88
C SER A 51 17.26 -36.98 20.05
N ILE A 52 16.53 -36.69 18.95
CA ILE A 52 15.81 -37.71 18.17
C ILE A 52 16.41 -37.89 16.75
N GLY A 53 17.29 -36.95 16.34
CA GLY A 53 17.77 -36.84 14.95
C GLY A 53 16.71 -36.24 14.00
N GLY A 54 17.15 -35.69 12.87
CA GLY A 54 16.22 -35.26 11.80
C GLY A 54 15.43 -33.98 12.03
N GLY A 55 15.96 -33.02 12.79
CA GLY A 55 15.28 -31.76 13.12
C GLY A 55 15.04 -30.80 11.97
N ARG A 56 15.63 -31.03 10.80
CA ARG A 56 15.55 -30.12 9.65
C ARG A 56 14.12 -29.80 9.22
N GLU A 57 13.25 -30.79 9.16
CA GLU A 57 11.84 -30.65 8.73
C GLU A 57 10.98 -29.86 9.72
N ILE A 58 11.48 -29.67 10.94
CA ILE A 58 10.81 -28.90 11.98
C ILE A 58 11.43 -27.51 12.12
N VAL A 59 12.76 -27.42 12.15
CA VAL A 59 13.51 -26.18 12.37
C VAL A 59 13.22 -25.15 11.27
N PHE A 60 13.31 -25.55 10.01
CA PHE A 60 13.17 -24.58 8.91
C PHE A 60 11.74 -24.08 8.70
N PRO A 61 10.68 -24.90 8.75
CA PRO A 61 9.30 -24.37 8.74
C PRO A 61 9.01 -23.44 9.93
N TYR A 62 9.54 -23.76 11.12
CA TYR A 62 9.42 -22.87 12.27
C TYR A 62 10.07 -21.51 12.02
N LEU A 63 11.34 -21.50 11.57
CA LEU A 63 12.05 -20.26 11.23
C LEU A 63 11.40 -19.51 10.08
N GLY A 64 10.90 -20.21 9.07
CA GLY A 64 10.13 -19.62 7.98
C GLY A 64 8.89 -18.89 8.48
N LYS A 65 8.12 -19.51 9.37
CA LYS A 65 6.93 -18.88 9.98
C LYS A 65 7.28 -17.66 10.83
N GLN A 66 8.35 -17.73 11.61
CA GLN A 66 8.83 -16.59 12.41
C GLN A 66 9.30 -15.46 11.49
N GLY A 67 10.05 -15.79 10.43
CA GLY A 67 10.50 -14.84 9.43
C GLY A 67 9.34 -14.15 8.72
N ASP A 68 8.33 -14.90 8.30
CA ASP A 68 7.14 -14.38 7.66
C ASP A 68 6.37 -13.40 8.57
N GLY A 69 6.26 -13.72 9.87
CA GLY A 69 5.66 -12.82 10.86
C GLY A 69 6.40 -11.48 10.99
N VAL A 70 7.73 -11.47 10.85
CA VAL A 70 8.55 -10.25 10.92
C VAL A 70 8.44 -9.45 9.62
N THR A 71 8.60 -10.10 8.47
CA THR A 71 8.73 -9.40 7.18
C THR A 71 7.43 -8.80 6.65
N ARG A 72 6.27 -9.27 7.10
CA ARG A 72 4.95 -8.75 6.69
C ARG A 72 4.73 -7.26 6.95
N SER A 73 5.46 -6.67 7.87
CA SER A 73 5.36 -5.25 8.20
C SER A 73 6.31 -4.36 7.40
N PHE A 74 7.10 -4.94 6.51
CA PHE A 74 8.10 -4.22 5.74
C PHE A 74 7.78 -4.21 4.25
N SER A 75 8.05 -3.08 3.61
CA SER A 75 8.13 -3.01 2.16
C SER A 75 9.34 -3.78 1.64
N VAL A 76 9.21 -4.40 0.48
CA VAL A 76 10.38 -5.01 -0.20
C VAL A 76 11.44 -3.98 -0.61
N LEU A 77 11.13 -2.68 -0.54
CA LEU A 77 12.09 -1.60 -0.75
C LEU A 77 12.99 -1.38 0.47
N ASP A 78 12.54 -1.79 1.66
CA ASP A 78 13.24 -1.61 2.94
C ASP A 78 14.01 -2.87 3.37
N VAL A 79 14.68 -3.53 2.39
CA VAL A 79 15.39 -4.82 2.59
C VAL A 79 16.35 -4.77 3.77
N ALA A 80 17.11 -3.68 3.92
CA ALA A 80 18.13 -3.57 4.98
C ALA A 80 17.47 -3.59 6.37
N GLU A 81 16.43 -2.82 6.58
CA GLU A 81 15.71 -2.74 7.86
C GLU A 81 14.98 -4.04 8.19
N ALA A 82 14.33 -4.65 7.18
CA ALA A 82 13.70 -5.95 7.30
C ALA A 82 14.72 -7.04 7.68
N ASN A 83 15.88 -7.04 7.04
CA ASN A 83 16.95 -7.98 7.32
C ASN A 83 17.51 -7.83 8.73
N ASP A 84 17.80 -6.61 9.18
CA ASP A 84 18.30 -6.33 10.53
C ASP A 84 17.29 -6.74 11.60
N THR A 85 15.99 -6.51 11.34
CA THR A 85 14.92 -6.91 12.26
C THR A 85 14.77 -8.42 12.31
N LEU A 86 14.90 -9.10 11.17
CA LEU A 86 14.87 -10.56 11.09
C LEU A 86 16.04 -11.21 11.82
N ILE A 87 17.24 -10.66 11.66
CA ILE A 87 18.43 -11.12 12.38
C ILE A 87 18.23 -10.99 13.89
N ARG A 88 17.70 -9.86 14.36
CA ARG A 88 17.40 -9.66 15.79
C ARG A 88 16.34 -10.64 16.31
N ALA A 89 15.29 -10.87 15.53
CA ALA A 89 14.26 -11.84 15.88
C ALA A 89 14.84 -13.27 16.01
N PHE A 90 15.68 -13.67 15.07
CA PHE A 90 16.34 -14.97 15.12
C PHE A 90 17.34 -15.08 16.28
N ALA A 91 18.03 -14.02 16.63
CA ALA A 91 18.92 -13.98 17.79
C ALA A 91 18.13 -14.14 19.11
N GLN A 92 16.92 -13.64 19.21
CA GLN A 92 16.06 -13.78 20.38
C GLN A 92 15.57 -15.20 20.61
N ILE A 93 15.34 -15.98 19.56
CA ILE A 93 14.91 -17.38 19.64
C ILE A 93 16.07 -18.37 19.71
N ALA A 94 17.29 -17.91 19.40
CA ALA A 94 18.48 -18.73 19.54
C ALA A 94 18.72 -19.08 21.04
N GLY A 95 19.14 -20.33 21.29
CA GLY A 95 19.31 -20.88 22.63
C GLY A 95 18.03 -21.44 23.25
N SER A 96 16.85 -21.21 22.63
CA SER A 96 15.56 -21.75 23.11
C SER A 96 15.20 -23.07 22.45
N GLU A 97 14.30 -23.82 23.10
CA GLU A 97 13.69 -25.01 22.54
C GLU A 97 12.50 -24.63 21.67
N ILE A 98 12.38 -25.30 20.51
CA ILE A 98 11.21 -25.15 19.64
C ILE A 98 10.03 -25.84 20.33
N PRO A 99 8.93 -25.12 20.60
CA PRO A 99 7.81 -25.62 21.40
C PRO A 99 7.30 -26.98 20.97
N GLY A 100 7.25 -27.95 21.88
CA GLY A 100 6.67 -29.28 21.68
C GLY A 100 7.49 -30.26 20.84
N THR A 101 8.79 -29.97 20.57
CA THR A 101 9.60 -30.76 19.66
C THR A 101 10.83 -31.43 20.29
N GLY A 102 11.29 -30.97 21.45
CA GLY A 102 12.55 -31.42 22.06
C GLY A 102 13.79 -30.99 21.27
N ILE A 103 13.65 -30.05 20.31
CA ILE A 103 14.76 -29.51 19.49
C ILE A 103 15.16 -28.16 20.03
N ARG A 104 16.44 -28.00 20.35
CA ARG A 104 17.02 -26.75 20.82
C ARG A 104 17.72 -26.03 19.67
N LEU A 105 17.27 -24.82 19.36
CA LEU A 105 17.89 -23.96 18.34
C LEU A 105 19.14 -23.32 18.94
N VAL A 106 20.31 -23.68 18.44
CA VAL A 106 21.60 -23.13 18.93
C VAL A 106 21.89 -21.77 18.31
N SER A 107 21.70 -21.66 16.99
CA SER A 107 21.84 -20.39 16.27
C SER A 107 20.96 -20.40 15.02
N ALA A 108 20.51 -19.21 14.64
CA ALA A 108 19.84 -18.99 13.37
C ALA A 108 20.30 -17.66 12.78
N SER A 109 20.42 -17.61 11.47
CA SER A 109 20.70 -16.40 10.71
C SER A 109 19.92 -16.42 9.41
N ALA A 110 19.63 -15.24 8.88
CA ALA A 110 18.99 -15.09 7.59
C ALA A 110 19.65 -13.98 6.80
N THR A 111 19.51 -14.07 5.48
CA THR A 111 19.87 -12.99 4.55
C THR A 111 18.68 -12.82 3.62
N LEU A 112 18.14 -11.60 3.57
CA LEU A 112 17.02 -11.26 2.69
C LEU A 112 17.56 -10.73 1.36
N GLN A 113 16.86 -11.12 0.31
CA GLN A 113 17.03 -10.60 -1.05
C GLN A 113 15.66 -10.33 -1.65
N VAL A 114 15.61 -9.48 -2.65
CA VAL A 114 14.41 -9.18 -3.41
C VAL A 114 14.70 -9.37 -4.89
N GLU A 115 13.86 -10.13 -5.55
CA GLU A 115 13.92 -10.29 -7.00
C GLU A 115 13.58 -8.96 -7.68
N ASP A 116 14.25 -8.66 -8.78
CA ASP A 116 14.06 -7.39 -9.52
C ASP A 116 12.61 -7.15 -9.94
N GLY A 117 11.86 -8.21 -10.24
CA GLY A 117 10.43 -8.12 -10.55
C GLY A 117 9.61 -7.56 -9.39
N HIS A 118 9.81 -8.10 -8.20
CA HIS A 118 9.11 -7.65 -6.98
C HIS A 118 9.51 -6.23 -6.59
N ARG A 119 10.78 -5.87 -6.76
CA ARG A 119 11.25 -4.49 -6.51
C ARG A 119 10.57 -3.49 -7.44
N LYS A 120 10.59 -3.77 -8.74
CA LYS A 120 9.94 -2.89 -9.75
C LYS A 120 8.44 -2.74 -9.49
N PHE A 121 7.75 -3.82 -9.13
CA PHE A 121 6.34 -3.77 -8.77
C PHE A 121 6.09 -2.85 -7.57
N ALA A 122 6.87 -3.00 -6.49
CA ALA A 122 6.74 -2.17 -5.31
C ALA A 122 7.09 -0.68 -5.58
N GLU A 123 8.07 -0.40 -6.44
CA GLU A 123 8.39 0.96 -6.88
C GLU A 123 7.22 1.58 -7.64
N GLN A 124 6.61 0.84 -8.57
CA GLN A 124 5.43 1.31 -9.32
C GLN A 124 4.24 1.58 -8.39
N GLU A 125 3.98 0.67 -7.46
CA GLU A 125 2.90 0.84 -6.48
C GLU A 125 3.14 2.07 -5.58
N ALA A 126 4.38 2.27 -5.12
CA ALA A 126 4.76 3.44 -4.33
C ALA A 126 4.61 4.75 -5.14
N ASP A 127 4.92 4.74 -6.42
CA ASP A 127 4.75 5.88 -7.31
C ASP A 127 3.28 6.21 -7.55
N LEU A 128 2.44 5.21 -7.81
CA LEU A 128 1.00 5.37 -7.95
C LEU A 128 0.38 5.96 -6.67
N ASN A 129 0.76 5.45 -5.51
CA ASN A 129 0.30 5.94 -4.23
C ASN A 129 0.74 7.38 -3.96
N ARG A 130 1.97 7.76 -4.37
CA ARG A 130 2.46 9.15 -4.30
C ARG A 130 1.64 10.08 -5.20
N GLN A 131 1.39 9.67 -6.44
CA GLN A 131 0.57 10.44 -7.39
C GLN A 131 -0.87 10.61 -6.87
N ALA A 132 -1.48 9.54 -6.35
CA ALA A 132 -2.82 9.60 -5.79
C ALA A 132 -2.90 10.58 -4.59
N ARG A 133 -1.93 10.56 -3.69
CA ARG A 133 -1.83 11.54 -2.57
C ARG A 133 -1.67 12.96 -3.07
N PHE A 134 -0.77 13.19 -4.04
CA PHE A 134 -0.58 14.50 -4.63
C PHE A 134 -1.87 15.06 -5.24
N HIS A 135 -2.59 14.25 -6.02
CA HIS A 135 -3.88 14.65 -6.60
C HIS A 135 -4.95 14.93 -5.54
N ALA A 136 -5.00 14.12 -4.49
CA ALA A 136 -5.92 14.34 -3.38
C ALA A 136 -5.63 15.66 -2.62
N ASP A 137 -4.36 15.96 -2.40
CA ASP A 137 -3.95 17.20 -1.73
C ASP A 137 -4.16 18.43 -2.63
N ASP A 138 -3.87 18.34 -3.91
CA ASP A 138 -4.19 19.39 -4.90
C ASP A 138 -5.69 19.67 -4.96
N ALA A 139 -6.53 18.62 -4.95
CA ALA A 139 -7.97 18.77 -4.89
C ALA A 139 -8.45 19.45 -3.60
N LYS A 140 -7.87 19.11 -2.43
CA LYS A 140 -8.18 19.78 -1.16
C LYS A 140 -7.82 21.28 -1.21
N VAL A 141 -6.65 21.62 -1.73
CA VAL A 141 -6.21 23.02 -1.87
C VAL A 141 -7.16 23.78 -2.80
N LYS A 142 -7.53 23.21 -3.93
CA LYS A 142 -8.49 23.80 -4.86
C LYS A 142 -9.86 24.03 -4.21
N MET A 143 -10.36 23.04 -3.48
CA MET A 143 -11.62 23.16 -2.76
C MET A 143 -11.57 24.22 -1.67
N ALA A 144 -10.49 24.30 -0.89
CA ALA A 144 -10.31 25.34 0.11
C ALA A 144 -10.26 26.73 -0.53
N CYS A 145 -9.57 26.88 -1.67
CA CYS A 145 -9.55 28.12 -2.42
C CYS A 145 -10.95 28.53 -2.92
N LEU A 146 -11.69 27.60 -3.50
CA LEU A 146 -13.06 27.84 -3.97
C LEU A 146 -14.00 28.21 -2.81
N THR A 147 -13.87 27.56 -1.68
CA THR A 147 -14.63 27.89 -0.47
C THR A 147 -14.30 29.32 0.00
N THR A 148 -13.03 29.67 0.04
CA THR A 148 -12.60 31.05 0.40
C THR A 148 -13.15 32.07 -0.59
N ILE A 149 -13.08 31.82 -1.89
CA ILE A 149 -13.64 32.68 -2.91
C ILE A 149 -15.15 32.86 -2.71
N ARG A 150 -15.87 31.74 -2.49
CA ARG A 150 -17.31 31.78 -2.20
C ARG A 150 -17.60 32.66 -0.98
N ASP A 151 -16.94 32.38 0.12
CA ASP A 151 -17.24 33.01 1.40
C ASP A 151 -16.84 34.49 1.45
N LEU A 152 -15.79 34.89 0.70
CA LEU A 152 -15.32 36.30 0.70
C LEU A 152 -15.91 37.15 -0.43
N PHE A 153 -16.14 36.60 -1.59
CA PHE A 153 -16.44 37.37 -2.79
C PHE A 153 -17.81 37.05 -3.44
N LEU A 154 -18.33 35.80 -3.27
CA LEU A 154 -19.55 35.40 -3.96
C LEU A 154 -20.80 35.46 -3.06
N HIS A 155 -20.69 35.94 -1.82
CA HIS A 155 -21.82 36.05 -0.91
C HIS A 155 -22.87 37.07 -1.38
N ASP A 156 -22.51 38.02 -2.25
CA ASP A 156 -23.41 38.93 -2.94
C ASP A 156 -22.95 39.26 -4.37
N SER A 157 -23.91 39.65 -5.21
CA SER A 157 -23.62 39.90 -6.62
C SER A 157 -22.69 41.08 -6.89
N ALA A 158 -22.62 42.06 -5.96
CA ALA A 158 -21.77 43.23 -6.10
C ALA A 158 -20.30 42.85 -5.81
N SER A 159 -20.07 42.12 -4.73
CA SER A 159 -18.74 41.58 -4.38
C SER A 159 -18.21 40.63 -5.46
N ALA A 160 -19.08 39.76 -5.98
CA ALA A 160 -18.73 38.88 -7.09
C ALA A 160 -18.37 39.65 -8.35
N ALA A 161 -19.11 40.73 -8.69
CA ALA A 161 -18.80 41.55 -9.86
C ALA A 161 -17.46 42.30 -9.71
N LEU A 162 -17.18 42.84 -8.51
CA LEU A 162 -15.90 43.47 -8.22
C LEU A 162 -14.73 42.50 -8.31
N TRP A 163 -14.89 41.30 -7.77
CA TRP A 163 -13.89 40.24 -7.88
C TRP A 163 -13.64 39.84 -9.31
N TRP A 164 -14.73 39.60 -10.09
CA TRP A 164 -14.62 39.25 -11.51
C TRP A 164 -13.90 40.28 -12.33
N SER A 165 -14.15 41.54 -12.04
CA SER A 165 -13.55 42.65 -12.79
C SER A 165 -12.04 42.77 -12.57
N GLU A 166 -11.51 42.26 -11.47
CA GLU A 166 -10.10 42.41 -11.07
C GLU A 166 -9.63 43.87 -11.19
N GLY A 167 -10.54 44.83 -10.99
CA GLY A 167 -10.27 46.25 -11.19
C GLY A 167 -10.23 46.72 -12.65
N LYS A 168 -10.68 45.89 -13.61
CA LYS A 168 -10.77 46.25 -15.03
C LYS A 168 -12.19 46.69 -15.38
N PRO A 169 -12.43 48.01 -15.66
CA PRO A 169 -13.77 48.48 -15.94
C PRO A 169 -14.42 47.90 -17.19
N GLU A 170 -13.63 47.44 -18.15
CA GLU A 170 -14.12 46.77 -19.36
C GLU A 170 -14.89 45.51 -19.04
N ARG A 171 -14.42 44.75 -18.06
CA ARG A 171 -15.10 43.53 -17.61
C ARG A 171 -16.42 43.79 -16.91
N LEU A 172 -16.58 44.94 -16.25
CA LEU A 172 -17.88 45.35 -15.67
C LEU A 172 -18.90 45.61 -16.78
N LEU A 173 -18.48 46.17 -17.91
CA LEU A 173 -19.38 46.38 -19.07
C LEU A 173 -19.84 45.01 -19.68
N GLU A 174 -18.95 44.02 -19.74
CA GLU A 174 -19.34 42.66 -20.13
C GLU A 174 -20.36 42.02 -19.18
N LEU A 175 -20.18 42.22 -17.87
CA LEU A 175 -21.12 41.78 -16.86
C LEU A 175 -22.49 42.44 -17.01
N ALA A 176 -22.53 43.72 -17.36
CA ALA A 176 -23.80 44.42 -17.59
C ALA A 176 -24.63 43.79 -18.74
N THR A 177 -23.94 43.27 -19.73
CA THR A 177 -24.56 42.55 -20.88
C THR A 177 -25.12 41.19 -20.51
N HIS A 178 -24.56 40.55 -19.47
CA HIS A 178 -24.91 39.20 -19.04
C HIS A 178 -25.37 39.11 -17.57
N ARG A 179 -25.92 40.22 -17.05
CA ARG A 179 -26.26 40.38 -15.62
C ARG A 179 -27.08 39.24 -15.05
N ASP A 180 -28.11 38.81 -15.76
CA ASP A 180 -29.02 37.78 -15.25
C ASP A 180 -28.31 36.43 -15.13
N LYS A 181 -27.50 36.07 -16.14
CA LYS A 181 -26.70 34.82 -16.12
C LYS A 181 -25.68 34.84 -15.00
N PHE A 182 -24.99 35.99 -14.82
CA PHE A 182 -24.00 36.14 -13.75
C PHE A 182 -24.64 36.05 -12.36
N SER A 183 -25.76 36.74 -12.16
CA SER A 183 -26.53 36.66 -10.91
C SER A 183 -27.00 35.23 -10.60
N THR A 184 -27.46 34.52 -11.62
CA THR A 184 -27.83 33.10 -11.46
C THR A 184 -26.64 32.23 -11.01
N VAL A 185 -25.47 32.39 -11.64
CA VAL A 185 -24.26 31.64 -11.28
C VAL A 185 -23.83 31.98 -9.83
N VAL A 186 -23.82 33.27 -9.47
CA VAL A 186 -23.45 33.68 -8.10
C VAL A 186 -24.40 33.08 -7.08
N ASN A 187 -25.72 33.16 -7.31
CA ASN A 187 -26.73 32.58 -6.41
C ASN A 187 -26.58 31.05 -6.24
N VAL A 188 -26.25 30.34 -7.33
CA VAL A 188 -25.98 28.89 -7.27
C VAL A 188 -24.73 28.61 -6.42
N LEU A 189 -23.66 29.37 -6.62
CA LEU A 189 -22.39 29.19 -5.87
C LEU A 189 -22.50 29.58 -4.41
N ASP A 190 -23.30 30.63 -4.08
CA ASP A 190 -23.56 31.05 -2.71
C ASP A 190 -24.49 30.06 -1.95
N GLY A 191 -25.11 29.14 -2.65
CA GLY A 191 -26.04 28.17 -2.06
C GLY A 191 -27.34 28.80 -1.54
N THR A 192 -27.59 30.09 -1.84
CA THR A 192 -28.82 30.81 -1.50
C THR A 192 -29.93 30.53 -2.52
N ALA A 193 -29.58 29.93 -3.65
CA ALA A 193 -30.58 29.42 -4.58
C ALA A 193 -31.41 28.34 -3.87
N SER A 194 -32.51 28.77 -3.36
CA SER A 194 -33.51 27.94 -2.71
C SER A 194 -34.19 27.06 -3.81
N ASN A 195 -33.56 26.02 -4.22
CA ASN A 195 -33.57 24.74 -3.89
C ASN A 195 -34.34 23.65 -4.57
N ARG A 196 -35.55 23.62 -4.75
CA ARG A 196 -36.26 22.49 -5.39
C ARG A 196 -36.38 22.64 -6.92
N ALA A 197 -36.67 23.83 -7.39
CA ALA A 197 -36.85 24.07 -8.83
C ALA A 197 -35.52 23.98 -9.64
N GLU A 198 -34.43 24.42 -9.04
CA GLU A 198 -33.11 24.36 -9.70
C GLU A 198 -32.45 22.99 -9.58
N ALA A 199 -32.66 22.27 -8.48
CA ALA A 199 -32.29 20.88 -8.38
C ALA A 199 -33.03 20.02 -9.42
N ASP A 200 -34.29 20.32 -9.68
CA ASP A 200 -35.08 19.65 -10.71
C ASP A 200 -34.56 20.00 -12.12
N GLN A 201 -34.25 21.27 -12.41
CA GLN A 201 -33.63 21.69 -13.68
C GLN A 201 -32.26 21.08 -13.89
N THR A 202 -31.41 21.04 -12.87
CA THR A 202 -30.08 20.40 -12.94
C THR A 202 -30.21 18.91 -13.15
N SER A 203 -31.16 18.28 -12.47
CA SER A 203 -31.49 16.85 -12.66
C SER A 203 -31.97 16.55 -14.07
N GLU A 204 -32.83 17.42 -14.63
CA GLU A 204 -33.31 17.30 -15.99
C GLU A 204 -32.21 17.48 -17.04
N LEU A 205 -31.33 18.48 -16.87
CA LEU A 205 -30.14 18.67 -17.72
C LEU A 205 -29.18 17.47 -17.67
N ILE A 206 -28.91 16.94 -16.49
CA ILE A 206 -28.08 15.74 -16.34
C ILE A 206 -28.77 14.53 -17.00
N SER A 207 -30.09 14.40 -16.85
CA SER A 207 -30.86 13.31 -17.45
C SER A 207 -30.84 13.38 -18.99
N VAL A 208 -31.00 14.57 -19.57
CA VAL A 208 -30.90 14.79 -21.01
C VAL A 208 -29.47 14.49 -21.50
N PHE A 209 -28.45 14.97 -20.80
CA PHE A 209 -27.04 14.70 -21.13
C PHE A 209 -26.74 13.20 -21.09
N LEU A 210 -27.21 12.49 -20.06
CA LEU A 210 -27.02 11.04 -19.96
C LEU A 210 -27.79 10.26 -21.04
N ALA A 211 -28.94 10.79 -21.51
CA ALA A 211 -29.72 10.18 -22.59
C ALA A 211 -29.02 10.31 -23.95
N ASP A 212 -28.31 11.41 -24.19
CA ASP A 212 -27.57 11.67 -25.44
C ASP A 212 -26.24 10.91 -25.52
N LEU A 213 -25.74 10.38 -24.40
CA LEU A 213 -24.50 9.60 -24.39
C LEU A 213 -24.70 8.19 -24.99
N ALA A 214 -23.73 7.77 -25.81
CA ALA A 214 -23.66 6.38 -26.25
C ALA A 214 -23.60 5.41 -25.04
N PRO A 215 -24.24 4.22 -25.12
CA PRO A 215 -24.37 3.31 -23.97
C PRO A 215 -23.08 3.04 -23.22
N HIS A 216 -21.98 2.80 -23.92
CA HIS A 216 -20.67 2.55 -23.33
C HIS A 216 -20.06 3.76 -22.60
N HIS A 217 -20.30 4.99 -23.07
CA HIS A 217 -19.88 6.20 -22.38
C HIS A 217 -20.71 6.47 -21.14
N ARG A 218 -22.00 6.16 -21.22
CA ARG A 218 -22.92 6.27 -20.08
C ARG A 218 -22.54 5.30 -18.95
N GLU A 219 -22.26 4.04 -19.27
CA GLU A 219 -21.78 3.06 -18.27
C GLU A 219 -20.46 3.50 -17.64
N HIS A 220 -19.51 3.96 -18.45
CA HIS A 220 -18.23 4.45 -17.95
C HIS A 220 -18.42 5.64 -17.00
N LEU A 221 -19.29 6.59 -17.34
CA LEU A 221 -19.58 7.74 -16.49
C LEU A 221 -20.25 7.32 -15.18
N LEU A 222 -21.21 6.40 -15.22
CA LEU A 222 -21.87 5.89 -14.02
C LEU A 222 -20.89 5.15 -13.09
N ASP A 223 -19.94 4.39 -13.65
CA ASP A 223 -18.88 3.74 -12.88
C ASP A 223 -17.92 4.75 -12.23
N GLN A 224 -17.58 5.81 -12.94
CA GLN A 224 -16.78 6.90 -12.38
C GLN A 224 -17.51 7.61 -11.23
N LEU A 225 -18.79 7.95 -11.41
CA LEU A 225 -19.60 8.55 -10.36
C LEU A 225 -19.77 7.63 -9.15
N ALA A 226 -19.93 6.32 -9.35
CA ALA A 226 -20.01 5.36 -8.26
C ALA A 226 -18.70 5.32 -7.45
N ARG A 227 -17.55 5.38 -8.12
CA ARG A 227 -16.22 5.47 -7.45
C ARG A 227 -16.08 6.76 -6.64
N VAL A 228 -16.49 7.89 -7.21
CA VAL A 228 -16.48 9.18 -6.51
C VAL A 228 -17.37 9.12 -5.28
N PHE A 229 -18.61 8.64 -5.38
CA PHE A 229 -19.51 8.55 -4.23
C PHE A 229 -18.99 7.59 -3.16
N THR A 230 -18.38 6.48 -3.55
CA THR A 230 -17.71 5.57 -2.61
C THR A 230 -16.56 6.25 -1.88
N SER A 231 -15.74 7.07 -2.57
CA SER A 231 -14.62 7.80 -1.96
C SER A 231 -15.06 8.86 -0.95
N TYR A 232 -16.33 9.34 -1.05
CA TYR A 232 -16.94 10.28 -0.11
C TYR A 232 -17.87 9.61 0.91
N ASP A 233 -17.82 8.27 1.03
CA ASP A 233 -18.68 7.46 1.92
C ASP A 233 -20.19 7.67 1.70
N ARG A 234 -20.58 7.99 0.45
CA ARG A 234 -21.97 8.23 0.04
C ARG A 234 -22.56 7.01 -0.67
N LEU A 235 -22.54 5.87 0.02
CA LEU A 235 -23.09 4.59 -0.50
C LEU A 235 -24.57 4.69 -0.86
N ASP A 236 -25.31 5.56 -0.17
CA ASP A 236 -26.71 5.88 -0.46
C ASP A 236 -26.93 6.40 -1.89
N LEU A 237 -25.93 7.05 -2.48
CA LEU A 237 -25.98 7.54 -3.85
C LEU A 237 -25.52 6.49 -4.87
N VAL A 238 -24.64 5.60 -4.48
CA VAL A 238 -24.19 4.49 -5.34
C VAL A 238 -25.35 3.55 -5.66
N ASP A 239 -26.16 3.22 -4.65
CA ASP A 239 -27.34 2.35 -4.81
C ASP A 239 -28.39 2.97 -5.73
N LYS A 240 -28.52 4.31 -5.73
CA LYS A 240 -29.43 5.04 -6.63
C LYS A 240 -28.94 5.12 -8.07
N LEU A 241 -27.62 5.04 -8.31
CA LEU A 241 -27.06 5.03 -9.66
C LEU A 241 -27.28 3.70 -10.39
N ARG A 242 -27.43 2.62 -9.66
CA ARG A 242 -27.68 1.26 -10.18
C ARG A 242 -29.00 0.74 -9.63
N PRO A 243 -30.15 1.21 -10.14
CA PRO A 243 -31.41 0.61 -9.74
C PRO A 243 -31.36 -0.88 -10.08
N ALA A 244 -31.71 -1.71 -9.09
CA ALA A 244 -31.73 -3.16 -9.24
C ALA A 244 -32.56 -3.54 -10.48
N SER A 245 -31.92 -4.28 -11.39
CA SER A 245 -32.54 -4.83 -12.60
C SER A 245 -33.50 -5.94 -12.23
#